data_fdec69de20406f0d820352c3afaaf45e
#
_entry.id   fdec69de20406f0d820352c3afaaf45e
#
_cell.length_a   1.000
_cell.length_b   1.000
_cell.length_c   1.000
_cell.angle_alpha   90.00
_cell.angle_beta   90.00
_cell.angle_gamma   90.00
#
_symmetry.space_group_name_H-M   'P 1'
#
loop_
_entity.id
_entity.type
_entity.pdbx_description
1 polymer ?
#
loop_
_entity_poly.entity_id
_entity_poly.type
_entity_poly.pdbx_seq_one_letter_code
_entity_poly.pdbx_strand_id
1 'polypeptide(L)'
;MDVPDDPGTSEYLADFDSARYFQIADHQLSSETGEIRLTSVQARLCQCFYLLARSRVNHCWSLFGTTAHLILAIGIHRKRRVEASNGADLVEIECRKRVFWCAYGLDNYLSAALGRPRTFHDDDIDQELPACVNDSDLTPQQINMNASKAQYAYFRVFFFYSPI
;
A
#
# COMPACT_ATOMS: atom_id res chain seq x y z
N MET A 1 2.51 -30.10 -36.08
CA MET A 1 1.30 -30.50 -35.31
C MET A 1 1.31 -29.62 -34.09
N ASP A 2 0.80 -28.38 -34.25
CA ASP A 2 0.79 -27.39 -33.19
C ASP A 2 -0.30 -27.79 -32.19
N VAL A 3 0.10 -28.01 -30.95
CA VAL A 3 -0.84 -28.19 -29.83
C VAL A 3 -1.44 -26.82 -29.56
N PRO A 4 -2.76 -26.64 -29.62
CA PRO A 4 -3.34 -25.35 -29.27
C PRO A 4 -3.06 -25.04 -27.81
N ASP A 5 -2.53 -23.84 -27.53
CA ASP A 5 -2.41 -23.30 -26.19
C ASP A 5 -3.81 -23.25 -25.56
N ASP A 6 -4.08 -24.15 -24.65
CA ASP A 6 -5.31 -24.17 -23.88
C ASP A 6 -5.25 -22.99 -22.89
N PRO A 7 -6.16 -21.99 -22.99
CA PRO A 7 -6.16 -20.83 -22.10
C PRO A 7 -6.25 -21.20 -20.61
N GLY A 8 -6.84 -22.36 -20.29
CA GLY A 8 -6.86 -22.91 -18.93
C GLY A 8 -5.47 -23.22 -18.37
N THR A 9 -4.59 -23.77 -19.20
CA THR A 9 -3.22 -24.16 -18.76
C THR A 9 -2.38 -22.93 -18.40
N SER A 10 -2.51 -21.82 -19.16
CA SER A 10 -1.79 -20.57 -18.89
C SER A 10 -2.24 -19.92 -17.58
N GLU A 11 -3.54 -19.95 -17.27
CA GLU A 11 -4.09 -19.39 -16.04
C GLU A 11 -3.67 -20.19 -14.81
N TYR A 12 -3.66 -21.52 -14.90
CA TYR A 12 -3.15 -22.40 -13.82
C TYR A 12 -1.67 -22.19 -13.52
N LEU A 13 -0.84 -22.03 -14.55
CA LEU A 13 0.59 -21.76 -14.38
C LEU A 13 0.83 -20.37 -13.74
N ALA A 14 0.12 -19.36 -14.18
CA ALA A 14 0.21 -18.01 -13.59
C ALA A 14 -0.25 -18.01 -12.11
N ASP A 15 -1.28 -18.77 -11.76
CA ASP A 15 -1.76 -18.89 -10.39
C ASP A 15 -0.75 -19.65 -9.50
N PHE A 16 -0.13 -20.70 -9.99
CA PHE A 16 0.92 -21.41 -9.27
C PHE A 16 2.14 -20.55 -9.02
N ASP A 17 2.56 -19.77 -10.01
CA ASP A 17 3.68 -18.86 -9.89
C ASP A 17 3.38 -17.72 -8.90
N SER A 18 2.18 -17.15 -8.93
CA SER A 18 1.77 -16.09 -8.01
C SER A 18 1.78 -16.56 -6.55
N ALA A 19 1.31 -17.79 -6.27
CA ALA A 19 1.35 -18.38 -4.94
C ALA A 19 2.79 -18.62 -4.46
N ARG A 20 3.67 -19.06 -5.36
CA ARG A 20 5.09 -19.26 -5.07
C ARG A 20 5.79 -17.94 -4.73
N TYR A 21 5.55 -16.87 -5.50
CA TYR A 21 6.10 -15.55 -5.19
C TYR A 21 5.60 -15.02 -3.85
N PHE A 22 4.32 -15.22 -3.53
CA PHE A 22 3.79 -14.86 -2.22
C PHE A 22 4.53 -15.58 -1.09
N GLN A 23 4.74 -16.89 -1.19
CA GLN A 23 5.45 -17.69 -0.17
C GLN A 23 6.90 -17.25 0.01
N ILE A 24 7.62 -16.99 -1.09
CA ILE A 24 9.01 -16.49 -1.04
C ILE A 24 9.07 -15.13 -0.36
N ALA A 25 8.16 -14.20 -0.71
CA ALA A 25 8.08 -12.89 -0.11
C ALA A 25 7.74 -12.98 1.39
N ASP A 26 6.82 -13.86 1.77
CA ASP A 26 6.44 -14.06 3.17
C ASP A 26 7.60 -14.61 4.00
N HIS A 27 8.33 -15.58 3.48
CA HIS A 27 9.52 -16.13 4.12
C HIS A 27 10.61 -15.05 4.29
N GLN A 28 10.88 -14.28 3.24
CA GLN A 28 11.89 -13.21 3.25
C GLN A 28 11.53 -12.11 4.27
N LEU A 29 10.28 -11.64 4.26
CA LEU A 29 9.82 -10.61 5.18
C LEU A 29 9.72 -11.09 6.64
N SER A 30 9.45 -12.38 6.85
CA SER A 30 9.40 -12.98 8.20
C SER A 30 10.79 -13.19 8.79
N SER A 31 11.81 -13.37 7.94
CA SER A 31 13.22 -13.49 8.34
C SER A 31 13.94 -12.14 8.46
N GLU A 32 13.27 -11.03 8.11
CA GLU A 32 13.86 -9.70 8.17
C GLU A 32 14.14 -9.29 9.61
N THR A 33 15.39 -8.97 9.90
CA THR A 33 15.86 -8.50 11.21
C THR A 33 16.49 -7.12 11.07
N GLY A 34 16.31 -6.27 12.07
CA GLY A 34 16.87 -4.92 12.08
C GLY A 34 15.84 -3.81 11.97
N GLU A 35 16.25 -2.69 11.39
CA GLU A 35 15.39 -1.50 11.25
C GLU A 35 14.30 -1.71 10.21
N ILE A 36 13.07 -1.35 10.57
CA ILE A 36 11.91 -1.46 9.67
C ILE A 36 12.03 -0.42 8.56
N ARG A 37 11.97 -0.87 7.31
CA ARG A 37 12.07 -0.01 6.13
C ARG A 37 10.72 0.21 5.47
N LEU A 38 10.56 1.35 4.79
CA LEU A 38 9.35 1.64 4.02
C LEU A 38 9.07 0.55 2.97
N THR A 39 10.12 0.03 2.34
CA THR A 39 10.02 -1.05 1.34
C THR A 39 9.43 -2.35 1.91
N SER A 40 9.73 -2.68 3.16
CA SER A 40 9.16 -3.86 3.84
C SER A 40 7.66 -3.67 4.08
N VAL A 41 7.23 -2.46 4.45
CA VAL A 41 5.82 -2.11 4.58
C VAL A 41 5.10 -2.19 3.23
N GLN A 42 5.70 -1.64 2.17
CA GLN A 42 5.15 -1.72 0.81
C GLN A 42 4.95 -3.17 0.35
N ALA A 43 5.97 -4.02 0.56
CA ALA A 43 5.89 -5.45 0.20
C ALA A 43 4.77 -6.17 0.97
N ARG A 44 4.60 -5.90 2.28
CA ARG A 44 3.50 -6.47 3.07
C ARG A 44 2.13 -5.98 2.63
N LEU A 45 1.99 -4.72 2.22
CA LEU A 45 0.74 -4.22 1.63
C LEU A 45 0.43 -4.92 0.31
N CYS A 46 1.43 -5.15 -0.55
CA CYS A 46 1.24 -5.97 -1.76
C CYS A 46 0.75 -7.38 -1.42
N GLN A 47 1.29 -8.02 -0.37
CA GLN A 47 0.80 -9.31 0.10
C GLN A 47 -0.66 -9.24 0.59
N CYS A 48 -1.06 -8.18 1.29
CA CYS A 48 -2.45 -7.97 1.69
C CYS A 48 -3.38 -7.88 0.47
N PHE A 49 -3.01 -7.10 -0.55
CA PHE A 49 -3.80 -7.01 -1.79
C PHE A 49 -3.86 -8.33 -2.55
N TYR A 50 -2.77 -9.09 -2.60
CA TYR A 50 -2.79 -10.44 -3.15
C TYR A 50 -3.81 -11.34 -2.43
N LEU A 51 -3.83 -11.32 -1.09
CA LEU A 51 -4.77 -12.10 -0.30
C LEU A 51 -6.22 -11.67 -0.54
N LEU A 52 -6.48 -10.37 -0.72
CA LEU A 52 -7.80 -9.87 -1.10
C LEU A 52 -8.22 -10.37 -2.47
N ALA A 53 -7.34 -10.30 -3.47
CA ALA A 53 -7.60 -10.81 -4.81
C ALA A 53 -7.92 -12.32 -4.81
N ARG A 54 -7.37 -13.05 -3.83
CA ARG A 54 -7.65 -14.49 -3.60
C ARG A 54 -8.83 -14.74 -2.66
N SER A 55 -9.63 -13.71 -2.33
CA SER A 55 -10.77 -13.79 -1.40
C SER A 55 -10.41 -14.30 0.00
N ARG A 56 -9.14 -14.20 0.41
CA ARG A 56 -8.66 -14.64 1.72
C ARG A 56 -8.71 -13.50 2.76
N VAL A 57 -9.89 -12.91 2.95
CA VAL A 57 -10.07 -11.67 3.72
C VAL A 57 -9.60 -11.80 5.18
N ASN A 58 -9.89 -12.93 5.85
CA ASN A 58 -9.43 -13.14 7.24
C ASN A 58 -7.91 -13.23 7.36
N HIS A 59 -7.24 -13.88 6.39
CA HIS A 59 -5.79 -13.95 6.35
C HIS A 59 -5.20 -12.56 6.04
N CYS A 60 -5.80 -11.85 5.10
CA CYS A 60 -5.44 -10.46 4.83
C CYS A 60 -5.52 -9.59 6.09
N TRP A 61 -6.60 -9.67 6.86
CA TRP A 61 -6.76 -8.92 8.11
C TRP A 61 -5.68 -9.23 9.13
N SER A 62 -5.32 -10.51 9.30
CA SER A 62 -4.25 -10.93 10.21
C SER A 62 -2.88 -10.36 9.80
N LEU A 63 -2.54 -10.47 8.51
CA LEU A 63 -1.30 -9.92 7.96
C LEU A 63 -1.28 -8.38 8.03
N PHE A 64 -2.43 -7.76 7.77
CA PHE A 64 -2.59 -6.32 7.85
C PHE A 64 -2.35 -5.79 9.28
N GLY A 65 -2.79 -6.50 10.32
CA GLY A 65 -2.52 -6.12 11.71
C GLY A 65 -1.02 -5.95 11.97
N THR A 66 -0.20 -6.89 11.53
CA THR A 66 1.27 -6.77 11.61
C THR A 66 1.77 -5.58 10.80
N THR A 67 1.26 -5.41 9.58
CA THR A 67 1.65 -4.31 8.68
C THR A 67 1.31 -2.94 9.29
N ALA A 68 0.14 -2.80 9.90
CA ALA A 68 -0.30 -1.58 10.56
C ALA A 68 0.61 -1.21 11.75
N HIS A 69 1.02 -2.19 12.57
CA HIS A 69 2.00 -1.95 13.63
C HIS A 69 3.35 -1.47 13.09
N LEU A 70 3.83 -2.03 11.97
CA LEU A 70 5.06 -1.56 11.33
C LEU A 70 4.92 -0.12 10.81
N ILE A 71 3.77 0.23 10.24
CA ILE A 71 3.44 1.60 9.79
C ILE A 71 3.51 2.61 10.94
N LEU A 72 2.92 2.24 12.09
CA LEU A 72 2.97 3.06 13.31
C LEU A 72 4.40 3.18 13.84
N ALA A 73 5.17 2.07 13.83
CA ALA A 73 6.55 2.05 14.31
C ALA A 73 7.49 2.96 13.50
N ILE A 74 7.36 2.99 12.17
CA ILE A 74 8.15 3.91 11.31
C ILE A 74 7.57 5.32 11.24
N GLY A 75 6.42 5.57 11.88
CA GLY A 75 5.83 6.89 12.06
C GLY A 75 5.32 7.55 10.79
N ILE A 76 4.90 6.78 9.75
CA ILE A 76 4.40 7.38 8.50
C ILE A 76 2.94 7.87 8.60
N HIS A 77 2.23 7.59 9.69
CA HIS A 77 0.94 8.17 10.03
C HIS A 77 1.05 9.62 10.49
N ARG A 78 2.27 10.07 10.82
CA ARG A 78 2.57 11.43 11.25
C ARG A 78 3.30 12.21 10.15
N LYS A 79 2.98 13.51 10.08
CA LYS A 79 3.71 14.45 9.21
C LYS A 79 5.16 14.56 9.69
N ARG A 80 6.09 14.20 8.83
CA ARG A 80 7.50 14.41 9.09
C ARG A 80 7.75 15.92 9.08
N ARG A 81 8.23 16.47 10.18
CA ARG A 81 8.76 17.85 10.19
C ARG A 81 10.06 17.85 9.40
N VAL A 82 9.93 18.15 8.12
CA VAL A 82 11.09 18.40 7.27
C VAL A 82 11.57 19.78 7.64
N GLU A 83 12.70 19.86 8.34
CA GLU A 83 13.40 21.13 8.47
C GLU A 83 13.77 21.56 7.04
N ALA A 84 13.32 22.74 6.64
CA ALA A 84 13.44 23.28 5.28
C ALA A 84 14.90 23.48 4.80
N SER A 85 15.89 23.10 5.62
CA SER A 85 17.31 23.35 5.41
C SER A 85 18.09 22.23 4.72
N ASN A 86 17.56 21.02 4.56
CA ASN A 86 18.35 19.86 4.14
C ASN A 86 17.75 19.07 2.98
N GLY A 87 17.44 19.68 1.83
CA GLY A 87 17.27 18.96 0.57
C GLY A 87 16.43 17.67 0.67
N ALA A 88 15.29 17.74 1.34
CA ALA A 88 14.45 16.56 1.54
C ALA A 88 13.99 15.99 0.20
N ASP A 89 14.12 14.68 0.01
CA ASP A 89 13.64 14.00 -1.16
C ASP A 89 12.10 13.99 -1.17
N LEU A 90 11.52 14.78 -2.09
CA LEU A 90 10.06 14.89 -2.24
C LEU A 90 9.45 13.56 -2.72
N VAL A 91 10.18 12.73 -3.44
CA VAL A 91 9.73 11.39 -3.84
C VAL A 91 9.55 10.50 -2.61
N GLU A 92 10.54 10.50 -1.70
CA GLU A 92 10.43 9.71 -0.46
C GLU A 92 9.24 10.19 0.39
N ILE A 93 9.08 11.51 0.56
CA ILE A 93 7.98 12.09 1.32
C ILE A 93 6.64 11.68 0.72
N GLU A 94 6.49 11.80 -0.57
CA GLU A 94 5.25 11.45 -1.27
C GLU A 94 4.98 9.93 -1.22
N CYS A 95 6.00 9.08 -1.36
CA CYS A 95 5.88 7.65 -1.18
C CYS A 95 5.37 7.28 0.23
N ARG A 96 5.87 7.93 1.28
CA ARG A 96 5.40 7.73 2.66
C ARG A 96 3.93 8.08 2.81
N LYS A 97 3.48 9.20 2.26
CA LYS A 97 2.07 9.62 2.23
C LYS A 97 1.20 8.58 1.53
N ARG A 98 1.59 8.17 0.32
CA ARG A 98 0.83 7.20 -0.49
C ARG A 98 0.72 5.85 0.20
N VAL A 99 1.80 5.35 0.78
CA VAL A 99 1.81 4.09 1.53
C VAL A 99 0.88 4.16 2.73
N PHE A 100 0.95 5.24 3.53
CA PHE A 100 0.06 5.40 4.67
C PHE A 100 -1.41 5.45 4.28
N TRP A 101 -1.78 6.31 3.33
CA TRP A 101 -3.18 6.46 2.93
C TRP A 101 -3.75 5.23 2.20
N CYS A 102 -2.90 4.47 1.50
CA CYS A 102 -3.25 3.17 0.97
C CYS A 102 -3.59 2.18 2.10
N ALA A 103 -2.77 2.13 3.15
CA ALA A 103 -3.02 1.28 4.30
C ALA A 103 -4.26 1.73 5.10
N TYR A 104 -4.47 3.02 5.27
CA TYR A 104 -5.66 3.56 5.92
C TYR A 104 -6.96 3.16 5.20
N GLY A 105 -6.97 3.24 3.86
CA GLY A 105 -8.10 2.77 3.07
C GLY A 105 -8.33 1.27 3.21
N LEU A 106 -7.27 0.47 3.26
CA LEU A 106 -7.35 -0.97 3.48
C LEU A 106 -7.89 -1.30 4.87
N ASP A 107 -7.48 -0.57 5.92
CA ASP A 107 -8.01 -0.72 7.29
C ASP A 107 -9.52 -0.48 7.32
N ASN A 108 -9.98 0.60 6.72
CA ASN A 108 -11.42 0.91 6.63
C ASN A 108 -12.20 -0.19 5.90
N TYR A 109 -11.66 -0.66 4.76
CA TYR A 109 -12.29 -1.73 4.00
C TYR A 109 -12.41 -3.04 4.81
N LEU A 110 -11.30 -3.48 5.41
CA LEU A 110 -11.25 -4.73 6.18
C LEU A 110 -12.17 -4.66 7.41
N SER A 111 -12.19 -3.51 8.09
CA SER A 111 -13.04 -3.27 9.25
C SER A 111 -14.52 -3.34 8.89
N ALA A 112 -14.92 -2.69 7.80
CA ALA A 112 -16.29 -2.72 7.30
C ALA A 112 -16.70 -4.13 6.83
N ALA A 113 -15.83 -4.81 6.07
CA ALA A 113 -16.12 -6.14 5.52
C ALA A 113 -16.24 -7.23 6.59
N LEU A 114 -15.50 -7.10 7.69
CA LEU A 114 -15.43 -8.12 8.75
C LEU A 114 -16.17 -7.72 10.02
N GLY A 115 -16.71 -6.50 10.12
CA GLY A 115 -17.34 -5.98 11.34
C GLY A 115 -16.35 -5.87 12.51
N ARG A 116 -15.09 -5.52 12.24
CA ARG A 116 -14.03 -5.43 13.25
C ARG A 116 -13.62 -3.96 13.46
N PRO A 117 -13.08 -3.59 14.64
CA PRO A 117 -12.59 -2.23 14.87
C PRO A 117 -11.42 -1.90 13.94
N ARG A 118 -11.30 -0.61 13.60
CA ARG A 118 -10.16 -0.08 12.85
C ARG A 118 -8.90 -0.07 13.72
N THR A 119 -7.76 -0.20 13.06
CA THR A 119 -6.45 -0.08 13.72
C THR A 119 -5.97 1.37 13.78
N PHE A 120 -6.24 2.16 12.74
CA PHE A 120 -5.86 3.57 12.70
C PHE A 120 -6.99 4.45 13.24
N HIS A 121 -6.66 5.30 14.23
CA HIS A 121 -7.57 6.27 14.81
C HIS A 121 -7.27 7.66 14.26
N ASP A 122 -8.30 8.38 13.85
CA ASP A 122 -8.17 9.67 13.16
C ASP A 122 -7.46 10.72 14.03
N ASP A 123 -7.65 10.68 15.35
CA ASP A 123 -6.99 11.58 16.31
C ASP A 123 -5.46 11.38 16.38
N ASP A 124 -4.97 10.23 15.95
CA ASP A 124 -3.55 9.89 15.93
C ASP A 124 -2.86 10.27 14.61
N ILE A 125 -3.61 10.75 13.63
CA ILE A 125 -3.13 10.99 12.27
C ILE A 125 -3.01 12.49 12.01
N ASP A 126 -1.81 12.94 11.67
CA ASP A 126 -1.57 14.29 11.15
C ASP A 126 -0.89 14.29 9.77
N GLN A 127 -0.83 13.12 9.11
CA GLN A 127 -0.24 12.97 7.78
C GLN A 127 -1.06 13.70 6.72
N GLU A 128 -0.38 14.46 5.87
CA GLU A 128 -1.01 15.13 4.73
C GLU A 128 -1.47 14.15 3.66
N LEU A 129 -2.53 14.53 2.94
CA LEU A 129 -2.97 13.75 1.78
C LEU A 129 -1.89 13.71 0.68
N PRO A 130 -1.84 12.62 -0.11
CA PRO A 130 -0.96 12.55 -1.25
C PRO A 130 -1.24 13.63 -2.30
N ALA A 131 -0.20 14.08 -2.98
CA ALA A 131 -0.34 14.97 -4.12
C ALA A 131 -1.04 14.27 -5.29
N CYS A 132 -2.00 14.97 -5.93
CA CYS A 132 -2.69 14.46 -7.12
C CYS A 132 -1.83 14.68 -8.38
N VAL A 133 -0.72 13.98 -8.49
CA VAL A 133 0.23 14.09 -9.61
C VAL A 133 0.63 12.69 -10.11
N ASN A 134 1.02 12.59 -11.38
CA ASN A 134 1.59 11.36 -11.91
C ASN A 134 3.03 11.17 -11.41
N ASP A 135 3.53 9.95 -11.46
CA ASP A 135 4.90 9.65 -11.04
C ASP A 135 5.94 10.37 -11.91
N SER A 136 5.63 10.62 -13.18
CA SER A 136 6.46 11.41 -14.10
C SER A 136 6.63 12.87 -13.70
N ASP A 137 5.70 13.40 -12.89
CA ASP A 137 5.65 14.79 -12.45
C ASP A 137 6.25 14.99 -11.04
N LEU A 138 6.75 13.91 -10.47
CA LEU A 138 7.37 13.86 -9.15
C LEU A 138 8.87 13.65 -9.29
N THR A 139 9.65 14.62 -8.80
CA THR A 139 11.10 14.55 -8.74
C THR A 139 11.59 14.81 -7.31
N PRO A 140 12.83 14.43 -6.94
CA PRO A 140 13.34 14.68 -5.61
C PRO A 140 13.31 16.14 -5.17
N GLN A 141 13.36 17.08 -6.12
CA GLN A 141 13.43 18.54 -5.86
C GLN A 141 12.13 19.28 -6.11
N GLN A 142 11.19 18.68 -6.90
CA GLN A 142 10.00 19.39 -7.34
C GLN A 142 8.82 18.46 -7.58
N ILE A 143 7.61 18.94 -7.25
CA ILE A 143 6.33 18.35 -7.61
C ILE A 143 5.65 19.26 -8.62
N ASN A 144 5.42 18.79 -9.85
CA ASN A 144 4.71 19.55 -10.88
C ASN A 144 3.19 19.37 -10.73
N MET A 145 2.55 20.33 -10.06
CA MET A 145 1.11 20.33 -9.79
C MET A 145 0.23 20.63 -11.01
N ASN A 146 0.81 21.08 -12.13
CA ASN A 146 0.07 21.49 -13.31
C ASN A 146 -0.24 20.31 -14.28
N ALA A 147 0.33 19.16 -14.07
CA ALA A 147 0.09 18.01 -14.90
C ALA A 147 -1.23 17.32 -14.53
N SER A 148 -1.96 16.98 -15.56
CA SER A 148 -3.25 16.26 -15.65
C SER A 148 -3.82 15.68 -14.33
N LYS A 149 -4.83 16.34 -13.77
CA LYS A 149 -5.62 15.92 -12.61
C LYS A 149 -6.50 14.67 -12.84
N ALA A 150 -6.50 14.11 -14.04
CA ALA A 150 -7.53 13.16 -14.45
C ALA A 150 -7.35 11.74 -13.90
N GLN A 151 -6.13 11.25 -13.71
CA GLN A 151 -5.88 9.84 -13.40
C GLN A 151 -6.04 9.49 -11.92
N TYR A 152 -5.82 10.44 -11.02
CA TYR A 152 -5.93 10.25 -9.56
C TYR A 152 -7.29 10.61 -8.96
N ALA A 153 -8.22 11.13 -9.75
CA ALA A 153 -9.60 11.38 -9.30
C ALA A 153 -10.27 10.06 -8.80
N TYR A 154 -9.95 8.92 -9.40
CA TYR A 154 -10.44 7.60 -9.00
C TYR A 154 -9.92 7.15 -7.61
N PHE A 155 -8.67 7.43 -7.29
CA PHE A 155 -8.11 7.08 -5.98
C PHE A 155 -8.79 7.87 -4.85
N ARG A 156 -9.11 9.14 -5.10
CA ARG A 156 -9.80 10.02 -4.16
C ARG A 156 -11.25 9.61 -3.91
N VAL A 157 -11.95 9.13 -4.96
CA VAL A 157 -13.36 8.70 -4.87
C VAL A 157 -13.49 7.35 -4.15
N PHE A 158 -12.57 6.42 -4.38
CA PHE A 158 -12.68 5.07 -3.82
C PHE A 158 -12.35 5.02 -2.32
N PHE A 159 -11.49 5.90 -1.81
CA PHE A 159 -11.05 5.88 -0.41
C PHE A 159 -11.69 6.95 0.49
N PHE A 160 -12.28 8.01 -0.07
CA PHE A 160 -12.82 9.12 0.69
C PHE A 160 -14.34 9.31 0.61
N TYR A 161 -15.03 8.61 -0.27
CA TYR A 161 -16.49 8.64 -0.38
C TYR A 161 -17.07 7.27 -0.04
N SER A 162 -16.91 6.81 1.19
CA SER A 162 -17.89 5.95 1.84
C SER A 162 -18.53 6.82 2.94
N PRO A 163 -19.72 7.40 2.71
CA PRO A 163 -20.45 7.98 3.81
C PRO A 163 -20.86 6.83 4.74
N ILE A 164 -20.47 6.94 6.02
CA ILE A 164 -21.07 6.19 7.10
C ILE A 164 -22.49 6.67 7.26
#